data_0baf02e2b384e9601ca1daede067607a
#
_entry.id   0baf02e2b384e9601ca1daede067607a
#
_cell.length_a   1.000
_cell.length_b   1.000
_cell.length_c   1.000
_cell.angle_alpha   90.00
_cell.angle_beta   90.00
_cell.angle_gamma   90.00
#
_symmetry.space_group_name_H-M   'P 1'
#
loop_
_entity.id
_entity.type
_entity.pdbx_description
1 polymer ?
#
loop_
_entity_poly.entity_id
_entity_poly.type
_entity_poly.pdbx_seq_one_letter_code
_entity_poly.pdbx_strand_id
1 'polypeptide(L)'
;MNPMNIQTISIDRINPAPYNPRLDLQPGDPLYKKIERSVDEFGLVEPLVWNQQTGNLVGGHQRLKVLKSRGVTEVQVVVVDLSPEREKGLNLALNKAQGDWDEQKLAELLSELVKTPDFDLGITGFDLDETNDLLAEVLGEDGTKKEEGFDLEEAVAAAATPVTQPGDLIVLGTDPARQHRLLCGDSTNPEHVRRLMDGMRAQLFATDPPYLVDYDGTNHPGDKNGKRKDWSGTYGVTWDDADANPELYDKFIAAAVAEGIATNAAWYCWHASRRQAMLEAAWNKHGAFVHCQIIWAKNKGVPTRTWYLWQHEPCLMGWIKGNMPPRADEHRLPTVWNIDTLPNGADRPDHPTPKPLEVFEIPMRQHTQPGEICYEPFLGSGTQIIAAERLQRRCFGIEISPVYCDVIVRRYIAFAGEGAVASEIAEKYRLTAKEASR
;
A
#
# COMPACT_ATOMS: atom_id res chain seq x y z
N MET A 1 -25.99 -20.23 -27.65
CA MET A 1 -24.52 -20.21 -27.84
C MET A 1 -24.25 -20.41 -29.30
N ASN A 2 -23.46 -19.51 -29.91
CA ASN A 2 -23.04 -19.73 -31.30
C ASN A 2 -22.01 -20.84 -31.35
N PRO A 3 -22.02 -21.74 -32.35
CA PRO A 3 -20.99 -22.77 -32.48
C PRO A 3 -19.62 -22.14 -32.71
N MET A 4 -18.56 -22.79 -32.21
CA MET A 4 -17.20 -22.35 -32.48
C MET A 4 -16.90 -22.36 -33.97
N ASN A 5 -16.43 -21.23 -34.47
CA ASN A 5 -16.00 -21.10 -35.88
C ASN A 5 -14.55 -21.52 -35.99
N ILE A 6 -14.27 -22.77 -36.32
CA ILE A 6 -12.92 -23.30 -36.50
C ILE A 6 -12.56 -23.30 -37.99
N GLN A 7 -11.41 -22.73 -38.31
CA GLN A 7 -10.88 -22.70 -39.68
C GLN A 7 -9.40 -23.09 -39.69
N THR A 8 -8.98 -23.71 -40.80
CA THR A 8 -7.56 -23.92 -41.09
C THR A 8 -7.03 -22.73 -41.86
N ILE A 9 -6.03 -22.05 -41.37
CA ILE A 9 -5.43 -20.89 -42.03
C ILE A 9 -3.90 -21.03 -42.07
N SER A 10 -3.28 -20.34 -43.07
CA SER A 10 -1.83 -20.25 -43.11
C SER A 10 -1.28 -19.57 -41.83
N ILE A 11 -0.27 -20.15 -41.25
CA ILE A 11 0.39 -19.64 -40.03
C ILE A 11 1.00 -18.24 -40.24
N ASP A 12 1.34 -17.90 -41.51
CA ASP A 12 1.88 -16.58 -41.88
C ASP A 12 0.85 -15.46 -41.83
N ARG A 13 -0.45 -15.78 -41.79
CA ARG A 13 -1.53 -14.82 -41.58
C ARG A 13 -1.73 -14.42 -40.13
N ILE A 14 -1.06 -15.11 -39.20
CA ILE A 14 -1.26 -14.90 -37.76
C ILE A 14 -0.17 -13.97 -37.25
N ASN A 15 -0.57 -12.76 -36.87
CA ASN A 15 0.30 -11.79 -36.23
C ASN A 15 0.30 -11.99 -34.70
N PRO A 16 1.46 -12.09 -34.04
CA PRO A 16 1.49 -12.01 -32.58
C PRO A 16 0.91 -10.65 -32.13
N ALA A 17 -0.01 -10.66 -31.15
CA ALA A 17 -0.56 -9.42 -30.63
C ALA A 17 0.51 -8.60 -29.91
N PRO A 18 0.81 -7.36 -30.32
CA PRO A 18 1.88 -6.56 -29.74
C PRO A 18 1.61 -6.17 -28.27
N TYR A 19 0.33 -6.12 -27.90
CA TYR A 19 -0.14 -5.79 -26.55
C TYR A 19 -0.22 -7.01 -25.60
N ASN A 20 0.13 -8.23 -26.07
CA ASN A 20 0.00 -9.44 -25.23
C ASN A 20 0.84 -9.31 -23.95
N PRO A 21 0.23 -9.33 -22.74
CA PRO A 21 0.93 -9.07 -21.49
C PRO A 21 1.59 -10.31 -20.87
N ARG A 22 1.64 -11.41 -21.61
CA ARG A 22 2.29 -12.64 -21.14
C ARG A 22 3.80 -12.57 -21.31
N LEU A 23 4.52 -13.16 -20.37
CA LEU A 23 5.97 -13.37 -20.49
C LEU A 23 6.29 -14.08 -21.80
N ASP A 24 7.24 -13.50 -22.54
CA ASP A 24 7.67 -14.03 -23.83
C ASP A 24 8.72 -15.11 -23.64
N LEU A 25 8.29 -16.36 -23.43
CA LEU A 25 9.16 -17.50 -23.23
C LEU A 25 10.09 -17.73 -24.44
N GLN A 26 11.35 -18.02 -24.17
CA GLN A 26 12.36 -18.30 -25.19
C GLN A 26 12.63 -19.81 -25.30
N PRO A 27 13.06 -20.28 -26.49
CA PRO A 27 13.53 -21.66 -26.64
C PRO A 27 14.65 -21.96 -25.63
N GLY A 28 14.43 -22.96 -24.78
CA GLY A 28 15.35 -23.29 -23.70
C GLY A 28 14.80 -23.06 -22.30
N ASP A 29 13.84 -22.16 -22.12
CA ASP A 29 13.16 -21.94 -20.85
C ASP A 29 12.46 -23.21 -20.35
N PRO A 30 12.44 -23.47 -19.05
CA PRO A 30 11.78 -24.67 -18.51
C PRO A 30 10.29 -24.78 -18.88
N LEU A 31 9.58 -23.65 -18.87
CA LEU A 31 8.17 -23.60 -19.27
C LEU A 31 7.98 -23.77 -20.77
N TYR A 32 8.85 -23.17 -21.60
CA TYR A 32 8.82 -23.37 -23.05
C TYR A 32 8.99 -24.85 -23.40
N LYS A 33 9.97 -25.54 -22.79
CA LYS A 33 10.21 -27.00 -22.99
C LYS A 33 9.01 -27.85 -22.60
N LYS A 34 8.28 -27.48 -21.54
CA LYS A 34 7.06 -28.20 -21.16
C LYS A 34 5.98 -28.08 -22.24
N ILE A 35 5.78 -26.86 -22.78
CA ILE A 35 4.81 -26.61 -23.86
C ILE A 35 5.24 -27.37 -25.12
N GLU A 36 6.51 -27.28 -25.48
CA GLU A 36 7.11 -27.99 -26.62
C GLU A 36 6.84 -29.50 -26.53
N ARG A 37 7.18 -30.11 -25.38
CA ARG A 37 6.93 -31.53 -25.14
C ARG A 37 5.45 -31.90 -25.21
N SER A 38 4.57 -31.07 -24.68
CA SER A 38 3.12 -31.29 -24.76
C SER A 38 2.61 -31.25 -26.20
N VAL A 39 3.09 -30.29 -27.01
CA VAL A 39 2.72 -30.19 -28.43
C VAL A 39 3.28 -31.36 -29.24
N ASP A 40 4.51 -31.82 -28.93
CA ASP A 40 5.12 -32.96 -29.59
C ASP A 40 4.39 -34.28 -29.27
N GLU A 41 3.91 -34.47 -28.02
CA GLU A 41 3.26 -35.69 -27.58
C GLU A 41 1.78 -35.77 -28.01
N PHE A 42 1.04 -34.65 -27.83
CA PHE A 42 -0.43 -34.65 -27.97
C PHE A 42 -0.93 -33.83 -29.16
N GLY A 43 -0.03 -33.14 -29.86
CA GLY A 43 -0.41 -32.20 -30.90
C GLY A 43 -1.07 -30.92 -30.35
N LEU A 44 -1.75 -30.17 -31.21
CA LEU A 44 -2.48 -28.96 -30.85
C LEU A 44 -3.87 -29.32 -30.30
N VAL A 45 -3.95 -29.64 -29.00
CA VAL A 45 -5.22 -30.04 -28.34
C VAL A 45 -6.17 -28.86 -28.20
N GLU A 46 -5.63 -27.66 -27.90
CA GLU A 46 -6.38 -26.42 -27.85
C GLU A 46 -6.08 -25.56 -29.09
N PRO A 47 -7.07 -25.24 -29.92
CA PRO A 47 -6.85 -24.40 -31.10
C PRO A 47 -6.40 -22.98 -30.70
N LEU A 48 -5.66 -22.33 -31.57
CA LEU A 48 -5.30 -20.93 -31.43
C LEU A 48 -6.56 -20.06 -31.61
N VAL A 49 -6.63 -18.89 -30.96
CA VAL A 49 -7.72 -17.94 -31.11
C VAL A 49 -7.21 -16.77 -31.98
N TRP A 50 -7.82 -16.51 -33.12
CA TRP A 50 -7.38 -15.53 -34.09
C TRP A 50 -8.52 -14.56 -34.46
N ASN A 51 -8.23 -13.26 -34.44
CA ASN A 51 -9.23 -12.26 -34.86
C ASN A 51 -9.08 -11.90 -36.32
N GLN A 52 -10.14 -12.16 -37.10
CA GLN A 52 -10.15 -11.91 -38.55
C GLN A 52 -10.10 -10.43 -38.93
N GLN A 53 -10.56 -9.52 -38.04
CA GLN A 53 -10.53 -8.08 -38.32
C GLN A 53 -9.11 -7.50 -38.25
N THR A 54 -8.33 -7.90 -37.25
CA THR A 54 -7.01 -7.35 -37.00
C THR A 54 -5.88 -8.21 -37.55
N GLY A 55 -6.15 -9.49 -37.77
CA GLY A 55 -5.12 -10.50 -38.08
C GLY A 55 -4.31 -10.95 -36.87
N ASN A 56 -4.65 -10.49 -35.65
CA ASN A 56 -3.91 -10.78 -34.46
C ASN A 56 -4.29 -12.12 -33.83
N LEU A 57 -3.30 -12.75 -33.21
CA LEU A 57 -3.49 -13.88 -32.31
C LEU A 57 -3.99 -13.36 -30.95
N VAL A 58 -5.17 -13.82 -30.53
CA VAL A 58 -5.77 -13.44 -29.24
C VAL A 58 -5.38 -14.41 -28.13
N GLY A 59 -5.21 -15.70 -28.44
CA GLY A 59 -4.82 -16.73 -27.48
C GLY A 59 -3.92 -17.80 -28.08
N GLY A 60 -2.96 -18.30 -27.30
CA GLY A 60 -2.04 -19.38 -27.69
C GLY A 60 -0.68 -18.93 -28.24
N HIS A 61 -0.17 -17.76 -27.83
CA HIS A 61 1.10 -17.18 -28.32
C HIS A 61 2.30 -18.12 -28.20
N GLN A 62 2.46 -18.80 -27.09
CA GLN A 62 3.57 -19.73 -26.90
C GLN A 62 3.45 -20.99 -27.78
N ARG A 63 2.21 -21.49 -27.96
CA ARG A 63 1.93 -22.60 -28.90
C ARG A 63 2.21 -22.22 -30.35
N LEU A 64 1.87 -20.99 -30.78
CA LEU A 64 2.23 -20.47 -32.09
C LEU A 64 3.74 -20.47 -32.32
N LYS A 65 4.53 -20.05 -31.33
CA LYS A 65 6.01 -20.10 -31.41
C LYS A 65 6.53 -21.50 -31.63
N VAL A 66 6.03 -22.48 -30.85
CA VAL A 66 6.41 -23.88 -31.01
C VAL A 66 6.04 -24.41 -32.39
N LEU A 67 4.82 -24.12 -32.88
CA LEU A 67 4.40 -24.54 -34.22
C LEU A 67 5.27 -23.94 -35.32
N LYS A 68 5.60 -22.64 -35.23
CA LYS A 68 6.51 -21.97 -36.17
C LYS A 68 7.91 -22.60 -36.14
N SER A 69 8.47 -22.93 -34.97
CA SER A 69 9.76 -23.59 -34.87
C SER A 69 9.77 -25.01 -35.44
N ARG A 70 8.62 -25.66 -35.55
CA ARG A 70 8.43 -26.97 -36.19
C ARG A 70 8.18 -26.89 -37.70
N GLY A 71 8.15 -25.68 -38.29
CA GLY A 71 7.90 -25.50 -39.72
C GLY A 71 6.46 -25.80 -40.14
N VAL A 72 5.49 -25.71 -39.24
CA VAL A 72 4.09 -25.87 -39.53
C VAL A 72 3.63 -24.72 -40.44
N THR A 73 2.98 -25.02 -41.54
CA THR A 73 2.53 -24.01 -42.51
C THR A 73 1.05 -23.66 -42.42
N GLU A 74 0.23 -24.58 -41.89
CA GLU A 74 -1.20 -24.36 -41.66
C GLU A 74 -1.60 -24.81 -40.25
N VAL A 75 -2.56 -24.11 -39.67
CA VAL A 75 -3.01 -24.39 -38.31
C VAL A 75 -4.51 -24.15 -38.15
N GLN A 76 -5.15 -24.95 -37.31
CA GLN A 76 -6.55 -24.73 -36.91
C GLN A 76 -6.64 -23.61 -35.90
N VAL A 77 -7.53 -22.65 -36.15
CA VAL A 77 -7.82 -21.53 -35.28
C VAL A 77 -9.32 -21.40 -35.03
N VAL A 78 -9.67 -20.96 -33.84
CA VAL A 78 -10.99 -20.40 -33.57
C VAL A 78 -10.99 -18.97 -34.09
N VAL A 79 -11.86 -18.70 -35.07
CA VAL A 79 -11.98 -17.37 -35.66
C VAL A 79 -12.96 -16.54 -34.83
N VAL A 80 -12.50 -15.38 -34.37
CA VAL A 80 -13.35 -14.36 -33.76
C VAL A 80 -13.41 -13.11 -34.64
N ASP A 81 -14.46 -12.32 -34.46
CA ASP A 81 -14.72 -11.10 -35.20
C ASP A 81 -15.00 -9.98 -34.19
N LEU A 82 -13.93 -9.34 -33.73
CA LEU A 82 -13.98 -8.43 -32.60
C LEU A 82 -13.31 -7.10 -32.93
N SER A 83 -13.87 -6.00 -32.37
CA SER A 83 -13.15 -4.72 -32.32
C SER A 83 -11.85 -4.84 -31.54
N PRO A 84 -10.88 -3.93 -31.78
CA PRO A 84 -9.58 -3.96 -31.08
C PRO A 84 -9.71 -3.99 -29.55
N GLU A 85 -10.67 -3.25 -28.97
CA GLU A 85 -10.89 -3.18 -27.52
C GLU A 85 -11.41 -4.53 -26.98
N ARG A 86 -12.38 -5.12 -27.67
CA ARG A 86 -12.93 -6.44 -27.32
C ARG A 86 -11.93 -7.58 -27.54
N GLU A 87 -11.04 -7.45 -28.53
CA GLU A 87 -9.93 -8.37 -28.75
C GLU A 87 -8.99 -8.37 -27.56
N LYS A 88 -8.60 -7.17 -27.07
CA LYS A 88 -7.76 -7.00 -25.86
C LYS A 88 -8.44 -7.58 -24.62
N GLY A 89 -9.72 -7.29 -24.42
CA GLY A 89 -10.52 -7.87 -23.34
C GLY A 89 -10.54 -9.40 -23.37
N LEU A 90 -10.77 -10.01 -24.54
CA LEU A 90 -10.74 -11.47 -24.70
C LEU A 90 -9.34 -12.05 -24.44
N ASN A 91 -8.28 -11.36 -24.86
CA ASN A 91 -6.90 -11.79 -24.56
C ASN A 91 -6.66 -11.88 -23.07
N LEU A 92 -7.07 -10.88 -22.28
CA LEU A 92 -6.97 -10.90 -20.83
C LEU A 92 -7.80 -12.02 -20.21
N ALA A 93 -9.09 -12.15 -20.60
CA ALA A 93 -9.99 -13.20 -20.10
C ALA A 93 -9.44 -14.62 -20.30
N LEU A 94 -8.88 -14.89 -21.50
CA LEU A 94 -8.29 -16.21 -21.81
C LEU A 94 -7.02 -16.50 -21.00
N ASN A 95 -6.33 -15.47 -20.55
CA ASN A 95 -5.04 -15.58 -19.90
C ASN A 95 -5.11 -15.45 -18.36
N LYS A 96 -6.20 -14.89 -17.79
CA LYS A 96 -6.29 -14.64 -16.34
C LYS A 96 -6.12 -15.91 -15.48
N ALA A 97 -6.54 -17.05 -15.97
CA ALA A 97 -6.46 -18.31 -15.22
C ALA A 97 -5.14 -19.09 -15.40
N GLN A 98 -4.19 -18.62 -16.20
CA GLN A 98 -3.03 -19.42 -16.62
C GLN A 98 -1.73 -18.63 -16.78
N GLY A 99 -0.74 -18.86 -15.88
CA GLY A 99 0.68 -18.47 -15.99
C GLY A 99 0.99 -17.02 -15.59
N ASP A 100 2.27 -16.64 -15.68
CA ASP A 100 2.81 -15.39 -15.20
C ASP A 100 2.62 -14.24 -16.20
N TRP A 101 2.51 -13.01 -15.67
CA TRP A 101 2.30 -11.79 -16.43
C TRP A 101 3.61 -10.98 -16.56
N ASP A 102 3.72 -10.23 -17.64
CA ASP A 102 4.53 -9.03 -17.70
C ASP A 102 3.66 -7.90 -17.12
N GLU A 103 3.88 -7.59 -15.85
CA GLU A 103 3.02 -6.68 -15.09
C GLU A 103 2.94 -5.29 -15.71
N GLN A 104 4.05 -4.79 -16.28
CA GLN A 104 4.08 -3.50 -16.96
C GLN A 104 3.13 -3.47 -18.16
N LYS A 105 3.19 -4.48 -19.03
CA LYS A 105 2.30 -4.56 -20.20
C LYS A 105 0.85 -4.81 -19.81
N LEU A 106 0.62 -5.60 -18.77
CA LEU A 106 -0.71 -5.84 -18.25
C LEU A 106 -1.34 -4.53 -17.74
N ALA A 107 -0.60 -3.77 -16.95
CA ALA A 107 -1.04 -2.48 -16.44
C ALA A 107 -1.32 -1.47 -17.57
N GLU A 108 -0.41 -1.34 -18.54
CA GLU A 108 -0.63 -0.47 -19.72
C GLU A 108 -1.90 -0.83 -20.47
N LEU A 109 -2.14 -2.12 -20.68
CA LEU A 109 -3.33 -2.61 -21.39
C LEU A 109 -4.62 -2.36 -20.60
N LEU A 110 -4.62 -2.60 -19.30
CA LEU A 110 -5.77 -2.33 -18.44
C LEU A 110 -6.06 -0.83 -18.35
N SER A 111 -5.03 0.01 -18.22
CA SER A 111 -5.15 1.47 -18.24
C SER A 111 -5.82 1.98 -19.53
N GLU A 112 -5.46 1.43 -20.68
CA GLU A 112 -6.10 1.76 -21.95
C GLU A 112 -7.58 1.37 -21.96
N LEU A 113 -7.91 0.16 -21.50
CA LEU A 113 -9.28 -0.35 -21.48
C LEU A 113 -10.20 0.41 -20.53
N VAL A 114 -9.71 0.79 -19.35
CA VAL A 114 -10.46 1.63 -18.39
C VAL A 114 -10.81 2.99 -18.97
N LYS A 115 -9.93 3.58 -19.80
CA LYS A 115 -10.14 4.88 -20.45
C LYS A 115 -11.05 4.78 -21.69
N THR A 116 -11.39 3.57 -22.15
CA THR A 116 -12.23 3.38 -23.33
C THR A 116 -13.71 3.60 -22.96
N PRO A 117 -14.42 4.56 -23.56
CA PRO A 117 -15.83 4.80 -23.29
C PRO A 117 -16.68 3.55 -23.51
N ASP A 118 -17.62 3.30 -22.59
CA ASP A 118 -18.59 2.19 -22.66
C ASP A 118 -17.97 0.77 -22.71
N PHE A 119 -16.69 0.62 -22.36
CA PHE A 119 -16.05 -0.68 -22.26
C PHE A 119 -16.33 -1.32 -20.89
N ASP A 120 -16.96 -2.49 -20.90
CA ASP A 120 -17.17 -3.29 -19.69
C ASP A 120 -15.88 -4.03 -19.31
N LEU A 121 -15.18 -3.53 -18.30
CA LEU A 121 -13.94 -4.12 -17.80
C LEU A 121 -14.15 -5.56 -17.31
N GLY A 122 -15.32 -5.89 -16.75
CA GLY A 122 -15.63 -7.23 -16.24
C GLY A 122 -15.46 -8.36 -17.27
N ILE A 123 -15.54 -8.06 -18.58
CA ILE A 123 -15.30 -9.06 -19.63
C ILE A 123 -13.83 -9.53 -19.71
N THR A 124 -12.90 -8.79 -19.16
CA THR A 124 -11.48 -9.17 -19.09
C THR A 124 -11.21 -10.23 -18.02
N GLY A 125 -12.14 -10.38 -17.10
CA GLY A 125 -12.00 -11.15 -15.87
C GLY A 125 -11.35 -10.36 -14.72
N PHE A 126 -10.86 -9.13 -14.94
CA PHE A 126 -10.42 -8.21 -13.89
C PHE A 126 -11.61 -7.35 -13.46
N ASP A 127 -11.75 -7.13 -12.16
CA ASP A 127 -12.64 -6.11 -11.64
C ASP A 127 -11.92 -4.75 -11.56
N LEU A 128 -12.69 -3.71 -11.24
CA LEU A 128 -12.17 -2.34 -11.22
C LEU A 128 -11.13 -2.16 -10.11
N ASP A 129 -11.29 -2.83 -8.97
CA ASP A 129 -10.40 -2.70 -7.83
C ASP A 129 -9.08 -3.42 -8.08
N GLU A 130 -9.11 -4.68 -8.57
CA GLU A 130 -7.91 -5.40 -9.01
C GLU A 130 -7.13 -4.60 -10.06
N THR A 131 -7.86 -3.95 -10.96
CA THR A 131 -7.26 -3.13 -12.01
C THR A 131 -6.61 -1.89 -11.43
N ASN A 132 -7.31 -1.15 -10.57
CA ASN A 132 -6.77 0.05 -9.94
C ASN A 132 -5.55 -0.28 -9.06
N ASP A 133 -5.60 -1.38 -8.31
CA ASP A 133 -4.46 -1.84 -7.51
C ASP A 133 -3.23 -2.14 -8.38
N LEU A 134 -3.42 -2.86 -9.49
CA LEU A 134 -2.32 -3.16 -10.42
C LEU A 134 -1.81 -1.90 -11.13
N LEU A 135 -2.70 -0.99 -11.55
CA LEU A 135 -2.31 0.28 -12.17
C LEU A 135 -1.54 1.16 -11.18
N ALA A 136 -1.99 1.21 -9.93
CA ALA A 136 -1.30 1.92 -8.87
C ALA A 136 0.09 1.33 -8.59
N GLU A 137 0.18 0.00 -8.54
CA GLU A 137 1.44 -0.71 -8.26
C GLU A 137 2.46 -0.56 -9.39
N VAL A 138 2.04 -0.69 -10.64
CA VAL A 138 2.95 -0.80 -11.79
C VAL A 138 3.17 0.52 -12.50
N LEU A 139 2.09 1.27 -12.78
CA LEU A 139 2.18 2.51 -13.55
C LEU A 139 2.18 3.77 -12.68
N GLY A 140 1.75 3.67 -11.43
CA GLY A 140 1.50 4.85 -10.61
C GLY A 140 0.40 5.76 -11.20
N GLU A 141 -0.44 5.23 -12.10
CA GLU A 141 -1.36 6.02 -12.93
C GLU A 141 -2.62 6.49 -12.24
N ASP A 142 -2.90 6.07 -11.01
CA ASP A 142 -4.04 6.60 -10.25
C ASP A 142 -3.69 7.84 -9.42
N GLY A 143 -2.71 8.61 -9.87
CA GLY A 143 -2.17 9.73 -9.11
C GLY A 143 -1.30 9.29 -7.93
N THR A 144 -1.08 8.00 -7.78
CA THR A 144 -0.30 7.43 -6.69
C THR A 144 1.16 7.26 -7.12
N LYS A 145 1.96 8.32 -6.94
CA LYS A 145 3.41 8.21 -7.06
C LYS A 145 3.92 7.10 -6.15
N LYS A 146 4.76 6.20 -6.65
CA LYS A 146 5.56 5.34 -5.77
C LYS A 146 6.51 6.22 -4.97
N GLU A 147 6.57 5.98 -3.66
CA GLU A 147 7.60 6.59 -2.84
C GLU A 147 8.92 5.86 -3.11
N GLU A 148 9.82 6.49 -3.87
CA GLU A 148 11.12 5.91 -4.18
C GLU A 148 12.13 6.27 -3.08
N GLY A 149 12.77 5.24 -2.50
CA GLY A 149 14.04 5.40 -1.78
C GLY A 149 13.99 6.13 -0.44
N PHE A 150 12.84 6.22 0.26
CA PHE A 150 12.81 6.85 1.59
C PHE A 150 13.64 6.04 2.59
N ASP A 151 14.73 6.65 3.09
CA ASP A 151 15.56 6.13 4.18
C ASP A 151 15.32 6.97 5.45
N LEU A 152 14.75 6.36 6.48
CA LEU A 152 14.41 7.05 7.73
C LEU A 152 15.65 7.51 8.49
N GLU A 153 16.75 6.74 8.49
CA GLU A 153 17.99 7.13 9.17
C GLU A 153 18.59 8.39 8.57
N GLU A 154 18.68 8.41 7.24
CA GLU A 154 19.18 9.57 6.50
C GLU A 154 18.28 10.79 6.74
N ALA A 155 16.97 10.61 6.69
CA ALA A 155 16.00 11.68 6.93
C ALA A 155 16.10 12.24 8.38
N VAL A 156 16.24 11.38 9.38
CA VAL A 156 16.43 11.79 10.78
C VAL A 156 17.78 12.49 10.97
N ALA A 157 18.86 11.97 10.37
CA ALA A 157 20.17 12.60 10.41
C ALA A 157 20.17 14.00 9.78
N ALA A 158 19.46 14.16 8.65
CA ALA A 158 19.28 15.45 7.99
C ALA A 158 18.42 16.43 8.80
N ALA A 159 17.53 15.93 9.68
CA ALA A 159 16.68 16.71 10.57
C ALA A 159 17.26 16.90 11.98
N ALA A 160 18.53 16.58 12.21
CA ALA A 160 19.17 16.63 13.54
C ALA A 160 19.07 18.01 14.25
N THR A 161 18.92 19.10 13.49
CA THR A 161 18.59 20.43 14.00
C THR A 161 17.25 20.85 13.44
N PRO A 162 16.13 20.50 14.12
CA PRO A 162 14.81 20.73 13.56
C PRO A 162 14.45 22.22 13.48
N VAL A 163 13.76 22.58 12.42
CA VAL A 163 13.20 23.94 12.23
C VAL A 163 11.79 24.04 12.80
N THR A 164 11.11 22.89 12.97
CA THR A 164 9.80 22.81 13.66
C THR A 164 9.97 23.04 15.16
N GLN A 165 9.03 23.75 15.75
CA GLN A 165 8.97 24.00 17.20
C GLN A 165 7.74 23.31 17.82
N PRO A 166 7.80 22.90 19.10
CA PRO A 166 6.62 22.42 19.81
C PRO A 166 5.48 23.43 19.72
N GLY A 167 4.30 22.95 19.32
CA GLY A 167 3.12 23.76 19.07
C GLY A 167 2.96 24.22 17.61
N ASP A 168 3.91 24.02 16.72
CA ASP A 168 3.71 24.36 15.30
C ASP A 168 2.59 23.51 14.67
N LEU A 169 1.65 24.17 13.99
CA LEU A 169 0.66 23.53 13.12
C LEU A 169 1.08 23.77 11.67
N ILE A 170 1.38 22.69 10.97
CA ILE A 170 1.89 22.71 9.62
C ILE A 170 0.80 22.17 8.70
N VAL A 171 0.49 22.91 7.63
CA VAL A 171 -0.48 22.50 6.61
C VAL A 171 0.26 22.04 5.37
N LEU A 172 0.01 20.81 4.95
CA LEU A 172 0.55 20.19 3.76
C LEU A 172 -0.55 20.06 2.70
N GLY A 173 -0.22 20.39 1.47
CA GLY A 173 -1.21 20.50 0.39
C GLY A 173 -1.61 21.96 0.11
N THR A 174 -1.81 22.31 -1.16
CA THR A 174 -2.28 23.64 -1.59
C THR A 174 -3.78 23.72 -1.79
N ASP A 175 -4.46 22.59 -2.05
CA ASP A 175 -5.90 22.50 -2.19
C ASP A 175 -6.57 22.36 -0.80
N PRO A 176 -7.36 23.33 -0.35
CA PRO A 176 -8.04 23.27 0.96
C PRO A 176 -8.90 22.03 1.17
N ALA A 177 -9.44 21.44 0.09
CA ALA A 177 -10.24 20.23 0.15
C ALA A 177 -9.41 18.95 0.40
N ARG A 178 -8.08 19.02 0.22
CA ARG A 178 -7.16 17.89 0.30
C ARG A 178 -6.00 18.10 1.28
N GLN A 179 -5.93 19.24 1.94
CA GLN A 179 -4.85 19.55 2.87
C GLN A 179 -4.77 18.56 4.02
N HIS A 180 -3.52 18.12 4.30
CA HIS A 180 -3.21 17.44 5.54
C HIS A 180 -2.80 18.45 6.61
N ARG A 181 -2.89 18.04 7.88
CA ARG A 181 -2.45 18.85 9.01
C ARG A 181 -1.53 18.04 9.91
N LEU A 182 -0.38 18.60 10.23
CA LEU A 182 0.59 18.07 11.17
C LEU A 182 0.73 19.04 12.33
N LEU A 183 0.45 18.59 13.54
CA LEU A 183 0.71 19.36 14.77
C LEU A 183 1.93 18.78 15.49
N CYS A 184 2.97 19.59 15.73
CA CYS A 184 4.03 19.23 16.66
C CYS A 184 3.51 19.34 18.08
N GLY A 185 3.11 18.21 18.70
CA GLY A 185 2.43 18.28 19.99
C GLY A 185 2.20 16.93 20.65
N ASP A 186 1.45 16.96 21.75
CA ASP A 186 1.09 15.79 22.54
C ASP A 186 -0.34 15.36 22.24
N SER A 187 -0.50 14.14 21.74
CA SER A 187 -1.80 13.55 21.37
C SER A 187 -2.66 13.18 22.58
N THR A 188 -2.10 13.15 23.76
CA THR A 188 -2.87 12.97 25.03
C THR A 188 -3.52 14.26 25.52
N ASN A 189 -3.15 15.41 24.95
CA ASN A 189 -3.72 16.71 25.29
C ASN A 189 -4.91 17.03 24.35
N PRO A 190 -6.15 17.11 24.89
CA PRO A 190 -7.32 17.40 24.06
C PRO A 190 -7.28 18.79 23.39
N GLU A 191 -6.56 19.79 23.96
CA GLU A 191 -6.40 21.09 23.31
C GLU A 191 -5.56 20.99 22.01
N HIS A 192 -4.54 20.13 22.00
CA HIS A 192 -3.76 19.88 20.80
C HIS A 192 -4.61 19.21 19.71
N VAL A 193 -5.41 18.20 20.09
CA VAL A 193 -6.34 17.55 19.17
C VAL A 193 -7.38 18.53 18.65
N ARG A 194 -7.98 19.34 19.52
CA ARG A 194 -8.95 20.39 19.12
C ARG A 194 -8.34 21.37 18.13
N ARG A 195 -7.12 21.85 18.40
CA ARG A 195 -6.43 22.77 17.50
C ARG A 195 -6.11 22.16 16.15
N LEU A 196 -5.65 20.90 16.13
CA LEU A 196 -5.40 20.14 14.90
C LEU A 196 -6.67 20.03 14.06
N MET A 197 -7.75 19.61 14.71
CA MET A 197 -9.02 19.31 14.03
C MET A 197 -9.82 20.54 13.64
N ASP A 198 -9.69 21.64 14.36
CA ASP A 198 -10.37 22.92 14.04
C ASP A 198 -11.89 22.74 13.81
N GLY A 199 -12.54 22.01 14.71
CA GLY A 199 -13.96 21.70 14.65
C GLY A 199 -14.35 20.57 13.70
N MET A 200 -13.44 20.07 12.87
CA MET A 200 -13.68 18.91 12.01
C MET A 200 -13.58 17.59 12.79
N ARG A 201 -14.08 16.49 12.22
CA ARG A 201 -14.03 15.16 12.82
C ARG A 201 -13.59 14.14 11.78
N ALA A 202 -12.71 13.23 12.16
CA ALA A 202 -12.22 12.18 11.29
C ALA A 202 -13.20 11.00 11.19
N GLN A 203 -13.36 10.45 10.01
CA GLN A 203 -14.15 9.25 9.71
C GLN A 203 -13.38 7.97 9.99
N LEU A 204 -12.05 8.05 9.95
CA LEU A 204 -11.16 6.94 10.26
C LEU A 204 -10.17 7.35 11.37
N PHE A 205 -10.10 6.52 12.40
CA PHE A 205 -9.10 6.55 13.44
C PHE A 205 -8.19 5.33 13.28
N ALA A 206 -7.08 5.51 12.58
CA ALA A 206 -6.11 4.44 12.35
C ALA A 206 -4.77 4.88 12.94
N THR A 207 -4.22 4.09 13.87
CA THR A 207 -3.08 4.53 14.67
C THR A 207 -2.10 3.43 15.00
N ASP A 208 -0.83 3.83 15.08
CA ASP A 208 0.31 3.01 15.49
C ASP A 208 0.99 3.62 16.72
N PRO A 209 0.38 3.48 17.91
CA PRO A 209 0.91 4.08 19.12
C PRO A 209 2.18 3.37 19.61
N PRO A 210 2.97 3.98 20.52
CA PRO A 210 4.00 3.27 21.25
C PRO A 210 3.46 2.00 21.89
N TYR A 211 4.17 0.87 21.69
CA TYR A 211 3.66 -0.44 22.10
C TYR A 211 3.78 -0.75 23.60
N LEU A 212 4.39 0.15 24.37
CA LEU A 212 4.62 0.02 25.81
C LEU A 212 5.36 -1.29 26.17
N VAL A 213 6.39 -1.59 25.41
CA VAL A 213 7.16 -2.83 25.52
C VAL A 213 8.53 -2.61 26.18
N ASP A 214 8.73 -1.46 26.79
CA ASP A 214 9.93 -1.02 27.50
C ASP A 214 11.14 -0.93 26.53
N TYR A 215 10.86 -0.37 25.34
CA TYR A 215 11.86 -0.16 24.33
C TYR A 215 12.59 1.17 24.58
N ASP A 216 13.80 1.08 25.06
CA ASP A 216 14.65 2.24 25.39
C ASP A 216 15.73 2.52 24.33
N GLY A 217 15.73 1.79 23.23
CA GLY A 217 16.76 1.86 22.19
C GLY A 217 18.09 1.21 22.56
N THR A 218 18.27 0.73 23.81
CA THR A 218 19.51 0.10 24.27
C THR A 218 19.39 -1.43 24.40
N ASN A 219 18.17 -1.96 24.44
CA ASN A 219 17.90 -3.38 24.72
C ASN A 219 17.85 -4.27 23.47
N HIS A 220 18.44 -3.81 22.36
CA HIS A 220 18.56 -4.61 21.15
C HIS A 220 19.52 -5.79 21.30
N PRO A 221 19.24 -6.92 20.62
CA PRO A 221 20.27 -7.92 20.39
C PRO A 221 21.42 -7.25 19.62
N GLY A 222 22.66 -7.37 20.11
CA GLY A 222 23.84 -6.82 19.42
C GLY A 222 23.98 -7.38 18.01
N ASP A 223 24.71 -6.62 17.16
CA ASP A 223 25.12 -7.08 15.84
C ASP A 223 25.96 -8.38 15.92
N LYS A 224 26.30 -8.98 14.79
CA LYS A 224 27.15 -10.19 14.74
C LYS A 224 28.51 -10.04 15.42
N ASN A 225 28.92 -8.79 15.76
CA ASN A 225 30.16 -8.44 16.44
C ASN A 225 29.94 -8.05 17.90
N GLY A 226 28.71 -8.18 18.44
CA GLY A 226 28.36 -7.85 19.83
C GLY A 226 28.30 -6.36 20.16
N LYS A 227 28.42 -5.47 19.16
CA LYS A 227 28.26 -4.02 19.36
C LYS A 227 26.79 -3.69 19.45
N ARG A 228 26.36 -3.18 20.59
CA ARG A 228 25.03 -2.59 20.77
C ARG A 228 25.06 -1.17 20.21
N LYS A 229 24.13 -0.83 19.33
CA LYS A 229 23.87 0.57 18.97
C LYS A 229 22.96 1.17 20.05
N ASP A 230 23.32 2.34 20.54
CA ASP A 230 22.54 3.12 21.49
C ASP A 230 21.68 4.12 20.72
N TRP A 231 20.38 3.91 20.74
CA TRP A 231 19.37 4.76 20.13
C TRP A 231 18.65 5.66 21.14
N SER A 232 19.09 5.67 22.40
CA SER A 232 18.47 6.46 23.47
C SER A 232 18.43 7.96 23.14
N GLY A 233 19.41 8.44 22.35
CA GLY A 233 19.42 9.82 21.85
C GLY A 233 18.31 10.13 20.85
N THR A 234 17.82 9.14 20.12
CA THR A 234 16.72 9.29 19.14
C THR A 234 15.36 9.18 19.82
N TYR A 235 15.24 8.31 20.82
CA TYR A 235 14.02 8.06 21.58
C TYR A 235 13.91 8.84 22.87
N GLY A 236 14.94 9.58 23.27
CA GLY A 236 15.18 10.56 24.36
C GLY A 236 14.26 10.63 25.59
N VAL A 237 13.02 10.20 25.45
CA VAL A 237 12.03 9.98 26.52
C VAL A 237 11.35 8.66 26.19
N THR A 238 11.35 7.73 27.13
CA THR A 238 10.78 6.39 27.00
C THR A 238 9.25 6.40 26.96
N TRP A 239 8.67 6.94 25.85
CA TRP A 239 7.21 6.87 25.63
C TRP A 239 6.71 5.42 25.55
N ASP A 240 7.60 4.49 25.24
CA ASP A 240 7.30 3.07 25.12
C ASP A 240 7.38 2.29 26.44
N ASP A 241 7.63 2.97 27.56
CA ASP A 241 7.67 2.38 28.91
C ASP A 241 6.28 2.38 29.54
N ALA A 242 5.74 1.17 29.82
CA ALA A 242 4.44 1.02 30.44
C ALA A 242 4.37 1.52 31.89
N ASP A 243 5.48 1.44 32.61
CA ASP A 243 5.55 1.91 34.01
C ASP A 243 5.64 3.44 34.06
N ALA A 244 6.31 4.06 33.09
CA ALA A 244 6.39 5.51 32.96
C ALA A 244 5.09 6.11 32.38
N ASN A 245 4.37 5.38 31.51
CA ASN A 245 3.18 5.87 30.81
C ASN A 245 1.98 4.92 30.91
N PRO A 246 1.54 4.51 32.12
CA PRO A 246 0.48 3.51 32.28
C PRO A 246 -0.87 3.96 31.74
N GLU A 247 -1.10 5.26 31.59
CA GLU A 247 -2.36 5.86 31.13
C GLU A 247 -2.32 6.33 29.68
N LEU A 248 -1.25 6.03 28.93
CA LEU A 248 -1.08 6.55 27.57
C LEU A 248 -2.28 6.20 26.68
N TYR A 249 -2.66 4.90 26.65
CA TYR A 249 -3.77 4.45 25.80
C TYR A 249 -5.10 5.09 26.19
N ASP A 250 -5.37 5.22 27.47
CA ASP A 250 -6.57 5.86 27.97
C ASP A 250 -6.62 7.34 27.57
N LYS A 251 -5.55 8.08 27.73
CA LYS A 251 -5.48 9.53 27.50
C LYS A 251 -5.62 9.89 26.03
N PHE A 252 -4.85 9.25 25.12
CA PHE A 252 -4.95 9.62 23.71
C PHE A 252 -6.30 9.20 23.11
N ILE A 253 -6.88 8.06 23.57
CA ILE A 253 -8.23 7.65 23.13
C ILE A 253 -9.28 8.63 23.65
N ALA A 254 -9.18 9.06 24.93
CA ALA A 254 -10.06 10.08 25.47
C ALA A 254 -10.02 11.38 24.66
N ALA A 255 -8.82 11.86 24.32
CA ALA A 255 -8.65 13.07 23.51
C ALA A 255 -9.18 12.89 22.10
N ALA A 256 -8.96 11.72 21.47
CA ALA A 256 -9.49 11.37 20.16
C ALA A 256 -11.03 11.37 20.14
N VAL A 257 -11.66 10.72 21.13
CA VAL A 257 -13.12 10.66 21.24
C VAL A 257 -13.73 12.05 21.50
N ALA A 258 -13.09 12.83 22.37
CA ALA A 258 -13.58 14.17 22.70
C ALA A 258 -13.49 15.13 21.52
N GLU A 259 -12.36 15.17 20.81
CA GLU A 259 -12.04 16.24 19.89
C GLU A 259 -11.69 15.78 18.46
N GLY A 260 -11.29 14.51 18.26
CA GLY A 260 -10.65 14.06 17.04
C GLY A 260 -11.57 13.39 16.01
N ILE A 261 -12.45 12.52 16.47
CA ILE A 261 -13.13 11.55 15.61
C ILE A 261 -14.65 11.72 15.61
N ALA A 262 -15.29 11.29 14.53
CA ALA A 262 -16.75 11.18 14.47
C ALA A 262 -17.24 10.01 15.35
N THR A 263 -18.48 10.10 15.83
CA THR A 263 -19.05 9.03 16.68
C THR A 263 -19.15 7.69 15.97
N ASN A 264 -19.28 7.71 14.65
CA ASN A 264 -19.33 6.53 13.78
C ASN A 264 -18.00 6.29 13.02
N ALA A 265 -16.87 6.80 13.53
CA ALA A 265 -15.56 6.50 12.95
C ALA A 265 -15.20 5.03 13.07
N ALA A 266 -14.50 4.49 12.07
CA ALA A 266 -13.84 3.19 12.18
C ALA A 266 -12.52 3.34 12.94
N TRP A 267 -12.25 2.42 13.85
CA TRP A 267 -11.05 2.43 14.69
C TRP A 267 -10.14 1.27 14.30
N TYR A 268 -8.87 1.57 14.06
CA TYR A 268 -7.79 0.63 13.84
C TYR A 268 -6.62 1.00 14.74
N CYS A 269 -6.15 0.08 15.55
CA CYS A 269 -5.02 0.33 16.43
C CYS A 269 -4.05 -0.85 16.42
N TRP A 270 -2.86 -0.60 15.91
CA TRP A 270 -1.75 -1.54 15.96
C TRP A 270 -1.24 -1.66 17.39
N HIS A 271 -0.80 -2.85 17.80
CA HIS A 271 -0.35 -3.05 19.16
C HIS A 271 0.59 -4.26 19.30
N ALA A 272 1.39 -4.30 20.37
CA ALA A 272 2.07 -5.53 20.72
C ALA A 272 1.09 -6.55 21.31
N SER A 273 1.24 -7.83 20.94
CA SER A 273 0.36 -8.92 21.42
C SER A 273 0.23 -8.97 22.95
N ARG A 274 1.33 -8.67 23.69
CA ARG A 274 1.32 -8.64 25.16
C ARG A 274 0.56 -7.46 25.77
N ARG A 275 0.20 -6.44 24.97
CA ARG A 275 -0.51 -5.23 25.43
C ARG A 275 -1.96 -5.17 24.93
N GLN A 276 -2.42 -6.20 24.23
CA GLN A 276 -3.80 -6.26 23.71
C GLN A 276 -4.84 -6.01 24.81
N ALA A 277 -4.74 -6.67 25.94
CA ALA A 277 -5.71 -6.52 27.02
C ALA A 277 -5.79 -5.08 27.56
N MET A 278 -4.65 -4.38 27.60
CA MET A 278 -4.58 -2.97 28.04
C MET A 278 -5.28 -2.05 27.04
N LEU A 279 -5.03 -2.25 25.73
CA LEU A 279 -5.69 -1.49 24.67
C LEU A 279 -7.20 -1.75 24.65
N GLU A 280 -7.61 -3.00 24.76
CA GLU A 280 -9.03 -3.39 24.77
C GLU A 280 -9.77 -2.82 26.00
N ALA A 281 -9.13 -2.80 27.15
CA ALA A 281 -9.67 -2.15 28.35
C ALA A 281 -9.88 -0.64 28.15
N ALA A 282 -8.91 0.06 27.52
CA ALA A 282 -9.05 1.47 27.19
C ALA A 282 -10.21 1.71 26.17
N TRP A 283 -10.33 0.87 25.14
CA TRP A 283 -11.45 0.94 24.18
C TRP A 283 -12.80 0.81 24.87
N ASN A 284 -12.96 -0.23 25.70
CA ASN A 284 -14.19 -0.47 26.44
C ASN A 284 -14.56 0.70 27.37
N LYS A 285 -13.57 1.34 28.01
CA LYS A 285 -13.77 2.51 28.88
C LYS A 285 -14.37 3.68 28.10
N HIS A 286 -13.98 3.85 26.83
CA HIS A 286 -14.45 4.92 25.97
C HIS A 286 -15.63 4.50 25.06
N GLY A 287 -16.29 3.39 25.37
CA GLY A 287 -17.51 2.91 24.70
C GLY A 287 -17.30 2.21 23.37
N ALA A 288 -16.05 1.98 22.97
CA ALA A 288 -15.73 1.17 21.79
C ALA A 288 -15.65 -0.32 22.13
N PHE A 289 -15.79 -1.18 21.14
CA PHE A 289 -15.59 -2.62 21.26
C PHE A 289 -14.76 -3.15 20.11
N VAL A 290 -14.08 -4.24 20.34
CA VAL A 290 -13.32 -4.95 19.30
C VAL A 290 -14.30 -5.75 18.45
N HIS A 291 -14.40 -5.41 17.17
CA HIS A 291 -15.21 -6.13 16.19
C HIS A 291 -14.44 -7.33 15.64
N CYS A 292 -13.18 -7.12 15.25
CA CYS A 292 -12.27 -8.19 14.84
C CYS A 292 -10.81 -7.81 15.13
N GLN A 293 -9.95 -8.81 15.06
CA GLN A 293 -8.51 -8.63 15.04
C GLN A 293 -8.01 -8.84 13.62
N ILE A 294 -7.14 -7.95 13.18
CA ILE A 294 -6.44 -8.01 11.90
C ILE A 294 -4.99 -8.38 12.18
N ILE A 295 -4.42 -9.19 11.31
CA ILE A 295 -3.02 -9.63 11.40
C ILE A 295 -2.29 -9.18 10.14
N TRP A 296 -1.31 -8.30 10.29
CA TRP A 296 -0.33 -8.07 9.25
C TRP A 296 0.70 -9.20 9.28
N ALA A 297 0.64 -10.10 8.30
CA ALA A 297 1.59 -11.18 8.11
C ALA A 297 2.77 -10.69 7.25
N LYS A 298 3.97 -10.72 7.82
CA LYS A 298 5.20 -10.27 7.17
C LYS A 298 5.81 -11.39 6.34
N ASN A 299 6.50 -11.05 5.25
CA ASN A 299 7.22 -12.00 4.41
C ASN A 299 8.44 -12.66 5.10
N LYS A 300 8.97 -12.04 6.17
CA LYS A 300 10.12 -12.55 6.94
C LYS A 300 9.84 -12.50 8.44
N GLY A 301 10.24 -13.54 9.15
CA GLY A 301 10.20 -13.56 10.62
C GLY A 301 11.37 -12.78 11.22
N VAL A 302 11.08 -11.94 12.22
CA VAL A 302 12.08 -11.17 12.95
C VAL A 302 12.60 -12.00 14.13
N PRO A 303 13.92 -12.23 14.25
CA PRO A 303 14.50 -12.89 15.41
C PRO A 303 14.27 -12.03 16.67
N THR A 304 13.65 -12.63 17.66
CA THR A 304 13.45 -12.01 18.98
C THR A 304 13.92 -12.97 20.06
N ARG A 305 13.88 -12.53 21.34
CA ARG A 305 14.22 -13.40 22.49
C ARG A 305 13.14 -14.42 22.83
N THR A 306 12.21 -14.68 21.88
CA THR A 306 11.16 -15.68 22.00
C THR A 306 11.55 -17.01 21.36
N TRP A 307 10.80 -18.06 21.62
CA TRP A 307 11.03 -19.41 21.05
C TRP A 307 10.65 -19.49 19.57
N TYR A 308 9.93 -18.48 19.06
CA TYR A 308 9.45 -18.41 17.68
C TYR A 308 9.85 -17.08 17.06
N LEU A 309 10.04 -17.05 15.74
CA LEU A 309 10.25 -15.82 15.01
C LEU A 309 8.94 -15.03 14.95
N TRP A 310 8.96 -13.76 15.30
CA TRP A 310 7.83 -12.87 15.13
C TRP A 310 7.63 -12.56 13.63
N GLN A 311 6.54 -13.03 13.06
CA GLN A 311 6.24 -12.84 11.64
C GLN A 311 4.93 -12.08 11.43
N HIS A 312 4.37 -11.48 12.46
CA HIS A 312 3.13 -10.71 12.34
C HIS A 312 3.04 -9.57 13.34
N GLU A 313 2.18 -8.60 13.01
CA GLU A 313 1.72 -7.58 13.94
C GLU A 313 0.20 -7.59 14.00
N PRO A 314 -0.41 -7.57 15.19
CA PRO A 314 -1.85 -7.50 15.35
C PRO A 314 -2.35 -6.06 15.37
N CYS A 315 -3.56 -5.87 14.84
CA CYS A 315 -4.32 -4.64 14.90
C CYS A 315 -5.74 -4.93 15.40
N LEU A 316 -6.22 -4.18 16.37
CA LEU A 316 -7.64 -4.23 16.74
C LEU A 316 -8.45 -3.33 15.79
N MET A 317 -9.56 -3.86 15.29
CA MET A 317 -10.54 -3.13 14.51
C MET A 317 -11.89 -3.10 15.23
N GLY A 318 -12.53 -1.93 15.29
CA GLY A 318 -13.83 -1.76 15.91
C GLY A 318 -14.36 -0.32 15.80
N TRP A 319 -15.30 0.03 16.69
CA TRP A 319 -15.94 1.35 16.74
C TRP A 319 -16.71 1.54 18.04
N ILE A 320 -17.22 2.74 18.29
CA ILE A 320 -18.10 3.02 19.45
C ILE A 320 -19.39 2.20 19.29
N LYS A 321 -19.74 1.43 20.31
CA LYS A 321 -20.89 0.53 20.29
C LYS A 321 -22.18 1.26 19.92
N GLY A 322 -22.90 0.71 18.94
CA GLY A 322 -24.13 1.31 18.41
C GLY A 322 -23.93 2.30 17.26
N ASN A 323 -22.68 2.66 16.94
CA ASN A 323 -22.34 3.63 15.89
C ASN A 323 -21.47 2.97 14.81
N MET A 324 -22.02 2.02 14.07
CA MET A 324 -21.31 1.29 13.02
C MET A 324 -20.78 2.26 11.96
N PRO A 325 -19.49 2.18 11.59
CA PRO A 325 -18.90 3.03 10.57
C PRO A 325 -19.46 2.72 9.18
N PRO A 326 -19.47 3.71 8.28
CA PRO A 326 -19.79 3.47 6.88
C PRO A 326 -18.73 2.53 6.26
N ARG A 327 -19.14 1.81 5.23
CA ARG A 327 -18.26 1.04 4.35
C ARG A 327 -18.24 1.74 3.01
N ALA A 328 -17.09 2.21 2.62
CA ALA A 328 -16.87 2.83 1.31
C ALA A 328 -16.67 1.77 0.21
N ASP A 329 -16.19 0.59 0.61
CA ASP A 329 -16.01 -0.57 -0.24
C ASP A 329 -16.91 -1.73 0.23
N GLU A 330 -17.59 -2.39 -0.72
CA GLU A 330 -18.47 -3.54 -0.46
C GLU A 330 -17.70 -4.85 -0.30
N HIS A 331 -16.43 -4.91 -0.70
CA HIS A 331 -15.63 -6.12 -0.63
C HIS A 331 -15.36 -6.55 0.82
N ARG A 332 -15.39 -7.85 1.03
CA ARG A 332 -15.04 -8.46 2.32
C ARG A 332 -13.56 -8.83 2.30
N LEU A 333 -12.74 -7.96 2.86
CA LEU A 333 -11.32 -8.24 3.01
C LEU A 333 -11.06 -9.30 4.08
N PRO A 334 -10.03 -10.16 3.90
CA PRO A 334 -9.62 -11.10 4.94
C PRO A 334 -9.03 -10.36 6.14
N THR A 335 -9.04 -11.01 7.31
CA THR A 335 -8.40 -10.47 8.53
C THR A 335 -6.90 -10.70 8.58
N VAL A 336 -6.33 -11.44 7.65
CA VAL A 336 -4.88 -11.65 7.50
C VAL A 336 -4.43 -10.90 6.25
N TRP A 337 -3.59 -9.90 6.46
CA TRP A 337 -3.02 -9.07 5.39
C TRP A 337 -1.59 -9.51 5.14
N ASN A 338 -1.32 -10.06 3.95
CA ASN A 338 0.02 -10.44 3.52
C ASN A 338 0.66 -9.23 2.85
N ILE A 339 1.39 -8.44 3.62
CA ILE A 339 2.05 -7.22 3.16
C ILE A 339 3.54 -7.36 3.42
N ASP A 340 4.35 -7.15 2.40
CA ASP A 340 5.79 -7.24 2.49
C ASP A 340 6.36 -6.10 3.37
N THR A 341 7.38 -6.43 4.14
CA THR A 341 8.17 -5.40 4.85
C THR A 341 9.00 -4.61 3.83
N LEU A 342 9.21 -3.33 4.11
CA LEU A 342 10.07 -2.50 3.26
C LEU A 342 11.49 -3.10 3.15
N PRO A 343 12.12 -3.06 1.96
CA PRO A 343 13.38 -3.77 1.69
C PRO A 343 14.50 -3.51 2.70
N ASN A 344 14.61 -2.28 3.20
CA ASN A 344 15.65 -1.87 4.14
C ASN A 344 15.40 -2.32 5.59
N GLY A 345 14.17 -2.71 5.94
CA GLY A 345 13.81 -3.16 7.30
C GLY A 345 14.07 -4.64 7.56
N ALA A 346 14.17 -5.46 6.49
CA ALA A 346 14.33 -6.90 6.64
C ALA A 346 15.76 -7.33 7.02
N ASP A 347 16.77 -6.54 6.62
CA ASP A 347 18.18 -6.85 6.89
C ASP A 347 18.73 -6.14 8.16
N ARG A 348 17.93 -5.28 8.79
CA ARG A 348 18.29 -4.52 9.98
C ARG A 348 17.17 -4.62 11.03
N PRO A 349 17.06 -5.73 11.77
CA PRO A 349 16.00 -5.92 12.77
C PRO A 349 16.05 -4.88 13.91
N ASP A 350 17.08 -4.06 13.97
CA ASP A 350 17.37 -3.12 15.04
C ASP A 350 16.93 -1.67 14.73
N HIS A 351 16.25 -1.44 13.59
CA HIS A 351 15.79 -0.10 13.19
C HIS A 351 14.27 0.04 13.30
N PRO A 352 13.77 1.20 13.79
CA PRO A 352 12.39 1.56 13.61
C PRO A 352 12.11 1.70 12.11
N THR A 353 11.45 0.71 11.55
CA THR A 353 11.10 0.69 10.14
C THR A 353 9.75 1.33 9.97
N PRO A 354 9.57 2.27 9.05
CA PRO A 354 8.25 2.76 8.69
C PRO A 354 7.34 1.58 8.34
N LYS A 355 6.07 1.64 8.75
CA LYS A 355 5.11 0.65 8.29
C LYS A 355 4.90 0.79 6.77
N PRO A 356 4.62 -0.30 6.06
CA PRO A 356 4.18 -0.22 4.66
C PRO A 356 2.93 0.66 4.52
N LEU A 357 2.79 1.34 3.40
CA LEU A 357 1.66 2.23 3.14
C LEU A 357 0.32 1.48 3.20
N GLU A 358 0.28 0.24 2.72
CA GLU A 358 -0.91 -0.61 2.62
C GLU A 358 -1.58 -0.81 3.98
N VAL A 359 -0.84 -0.85 5.08
CA VAL A 359 -1.44 -1.03 6.43
C VAL A 359 -2.35 0.13 6.83
N PHE A 360 -2.19 1.30 6.20
CA PHE A 360 -3.07 2.46 6.36
C PHE A 360 -4.00 2.65 5.16
N GLU A 361 -3.58 2.29 3.95
CA GLU A 361 -4.40 2.42 2.74
C GLU A 361 -5.63 1.52 2.79
N ILE A 362 -5.49 0.27 3.25
CA ILE A 362 -6.61 -0.67 3.37
C ILE A 362 -7.75 -0.09 4.23
N PRO A 363 -7.52 0.38 5.48
CA PRO A 363 -8.55 1.04 6.27
C PRO A 363 -9.14 2.30 5.61
N MET A 364 -8.30 3.09 4.93
CA MET A 364 -8.77 4.29 4.22
C MET A 364 -9.75 3.94 3.10
N ARG A 365 -9.39 2.99 2.23
CA ARG A 365 -10.28 2.51 1.16
C ARG A 365 -11.57 1.94 1.73
N GLN A 366 -11.50 1.17 2.81
CA GLN A 366 -12.65 0.50 3.41
C GLN A 366 -13.66 1.46 4.05
N HIS A 367 -13.23 2.59 4.62
CA HIS A 367 -14.07 3.42 5.48
C HIS A 367 -14.15 4.89 5.11
N THR A 368 -13.38 5.36 4.12
CA THR A 368 -13.35 6.77 3.73
C THR A 368 -13.50 6.98 2.23
N GLN A 369 -14.05 8.13 1.87
CA GLN A 369 -14.09 8.65 0.51
C GLN A 369 -12.99 9.71 0.29
N PRO A 370 -12.61 10.04 -0.98
CA PRO A 370 -11.74 11.17 -1.26
C PRO A 370 -12.17 12.45 -0.54
N GLY A 371 -11.20 13.17 0.07
CA GLY A 371 -11.45 14.37 0.85
C GLY A 371 -11.86 14.14 2.31
N GLU A 372 -12.20 12.91 2.72
CA GLU A 372 -12.49 12.60 4.12
C GLU A 372 -11.22 12.52 4.97
N ILE A 373 -11.40 12.67 6.30
CA ILE A 373 -10.30 12.83 7.24
C ILE A 373 -9.97 11.50 7.91
N CYS A 374 -8.68 11.15 7.92
CA CYS A 374 -8.09 10.12 8.75
C CYS A 374 -7.30 10.79 9.88
N TYR A 375 -7.45 10.31 11.12
CA TYR A 375 -6.74 10.84 12.28
C TYR A 375 -5.67 9.86 12.77
N GLU A 376 -4.44 10.36 12.93
CA GLU A 376 -3.29 9.62 13.49
C GLU A 376 -2.64 10.41 14.61
N PRO A 377 -2.80 10.00 15.89
CA PRO A 377 -2.17 10.66 17.02
C PRO A 377 -0.66 10.44 17.16
N PHE A 378 -0.05 9.52 16.38
CA PHE A 378 1.37 9.14 16.48
C PHE A 378 1.97 8.97 15.09
N LEU A 379 2.13 10.09 14.35
CA LEU A 379 2.54 10.07 12.94
C LEU A 379 3.89 9.42 12.65
N GLY A 380 4.83 9.46 13.63
CA GLY A 380 6.17 8.92 13.44
C GLY A 380 6.85 9.52 12.20
N SER A 381 7.15 8.68 11.20
CA SER A 381 7.75 9.13 9.93
C SER A 381 6.73 9.66 8.90
N GLY A 382 5.43 9.70 9.22
CA GLY A 382 4.38 10.24 8.34
C GLY A 382 3.82 9.29 7.29
N THR A 383 3.97 7.99 7.46
CA THR A 383 3.47 6.98 6.51
C THR A 383 1.99 7.19 6.17
N GLN A 384 1.15 7.51 7.17
CA GLN A 384 -0.26 7.74 6.95
C GLN A 384 -0.56 9.01 6.14
N ILE A 385 0.27 10.05 6.22
CA ILE A 385 0.15 11.25 5.37
C ILE A 385 0.38 10.87 3.90
N ILE A 386 1.43 10.10 3.62
CA ILE A 386 1.72 9.65 2.26
C ILE A 386 0.61 8.74 1.73
N ALA A 387 0.12 7.80 2.54
CA ALA A 387 -1.00 6.95 2.18
C ALA A 387 -2.28 7.78 1.87
N ALA A 388 -2.58 8.78 2.70
CA ALA A 388 -3.72 9.66 2.49
C ALA A 388 -3.58 10.52 1.22
N GLU A 389 -2.38 11.07 0.94
CA GLU A 389 -2.11 11.81 -0.29
C GLU A 389 -2.34 10.94 -1.52
N ARG A 390 -1.78 9.73 -1.53
CA ARG A 390 -1.96 8.75 -2.62
C ARG A 390 -3.44 8.48 -2.90
N LEU A 391 -4.24 8.33 -1.87
CA LEU A 391 -5.65 7.99 -1.97
C LEU A 391 -6.57 9.21 -2.03
N GLN A 392 -6.03 10.42 -2.12
CA GLN A 392 -6.79 11.67 -2.13
C GLN A 392 -7.66 11.88 -0.88
N ARG A 393 -7.25 11.29 0.25
CA ARG A 393 -7.82 11.53 1.58
C ARG A 393 -7.04 12.63 2.27
N ARG A 394 -7.53 13.04 3.45
CA ARG A 394 -6.85 14.00 4.31
C ARG A 394 -6.33 13.28 5.54
N CYS A 395 -5.07 13.49 5.91
CA CYS A 395 -4.54 12.99 7.18
C CYS A 395 -4.32 14.17 8.12
N PHE A 396 -4.93 14.12 9.30
CA PHE A 396 -4.69 15.04 10.38
C PHE A 396 -3.98 14.27 11.48
N GLY A 397 -2.77 14.69 11.83
CA GLY A 397 -1.99 13.91 12.78
C GLY A 397 -1.11 14.74 13.69
N ILE A 398 -0.70 14.09 14.76
CA ILE A 398 0.16 14.65 15.80
C ILE A 398 1.48 13.86 15.83
N GLU A 399 2.57 14.60 15.99
CA GLU A 399 3.88 14.06 16.26
C GLU A 399 4.55 14.90 17.35
N ILE A 400 5.06 14.24 18.39
CA ILE A 400 5.63 14.94 19.54
C ILE A 400 7.04 15.45 19.27
N SER A 401 7.78 14.76 18.41
CA SER A 401 9.18 15.06 18.11
C SER A 401 9.29 16.10 16.99
N PRO A 402 9.90 17.28 17.25
CA PRO A 402 10.19 18.26 16.20
C PRO A 402 11.03 17.68 15.06
N VAL A 403 11.96 16.76 15.36
CA VAL A 403 12.79 16.07 14.36
C VAL A 403 11.93 15.26 13.40
N TYR A 404 11.00 14.46 13.93
CA TYR A 404 10.10 13.69 13.10
C TYR A 404 9.09 14.56 12.36
N CYS A 405 8.68 15.70 12.92
CA CYS A 405 7.88 16.67 12.17
C CYS A 405 8.62 17.19 10.94
N ASP A 406 9.91 17.51 11.05
CA ASP A 406 10.74 17.90 9.91
C ASP A 406 10.86 16.78 8.88
N VAL A 407 11.07 15.54 9.34
CA VAL A 407 11.09 14.35 8.48
C VAL A 407 9.79 14.21 7.70
N ILE A 408 8.64 14.32 8.37
CA ILE A 408 7.31 14.23 7.74
C ILE A 408 7.16 15.29 6.62
N VAL A 409 7.48 16.55 6.92
CA VAL A 409 7.34 17.63 5.94
C VAL A 409 8.24 17.44 4.74
N ARG A 410 9.51 17.10 4.96
CA ARG A 410 10.48 16.84 3.89
C ARG A 410 10.10 15.63 3.06
N ARG A 411 9.65 14.55 3.69
CA ARG A 411 9.12 13.35 3.02
C ARG A 411 7.91 13.67 2.14
N TYR A 412 6.97 14.46 2.66
CA TYR A 412 5.81 14.88 1.88
C TYR A 412 6.22 15.76 0.67
N ILE A 413 7.14 16.70 0.86
CA ILE A 413 7.65 17.55 -0.24
C ILE A 413 8.38 16.70 -1.30
N ALA A 414 9.19 15.74 -0.88
CA ALA A 414 9.87 14.82 -1.79
C ALA A 414 8.87 13.97 -2.59
N PHE A 415 7.79 13.52 -1.94
CA PHE A 415 6.76 12.71 -2.56
C PHE A 415 5.83 13.53 -3.48
N ALA A 416 5.24 14.60 -2.98
CA ALA A 416 4.22 15.37 -3.69
C ALA A 416 4.82 16.45 -4.62
N GLY A 417 6.05 16.90 -4.34
CA GLY A 417 6.76 17.96 -5.02
C GLY A 417 6.69 19.30 -4.26
N GLU A 418 7.68 20.20 -4.48
CA GLU A 418 7.74 21.52 -3.82
C GLU A 418 6.49 22.38 -4.07
N GLY A 419 5.86 22.23 -5.24
CA GLY A 419 4.61 22.95 -5.57
C GLY A 419 3.37 22.45 -4.83
N ALA A 420 3.45 21.34 -4.12
CA ALA A 420 2.37 20.78 -3.34
C ALA A 420 2.21 21.43 -1.95
N VAL A 421 3.12 22.30 -1.55
CA VAL A 421 3.03 23.06 -0.28
C VAL A 421 3.14 24.55 -0.54
N ALA A 422 2.73 25.37 0.43
CA ALA A 422 2.96 26.82 0.36
C ALA A 422 4.46 27.13 0.24
N SER A 423 4.82 28.15 -0.54
CA SER A 423 6.23 28.51 -0.81
C SER A 423 7.04 28.74 0.47
N GLU A 424 6.42 29.30 1.51
CA GLU A 424 7.04 29.51 2.83
C GLU A 424 7.41 28.19 3.51
N ILE A 425 6.58 27.14 3.37
CA ILE A 425 6.86 25.80 3.87
C ILE A 425 7.99 25.17 3.08
N ALA A 426 7.94 25.21 1.74
CA ALA A 426 9.01 24.68 0.89
C ALA A 426 10.36 25.33 1.24
N GLU A 427 10.40 26.64 1.45
CA GLU A 427 11.61 27.36 1.80
C GLU A 427 12.10 27.05 3.22
N LYS A 428 11.18 27.03 4.22
CA LYS A 428 11.49 26.72 5.63
C LYS A 428 12.12 25.34 5.80
N TYR A 429 11.66 24.33 5.03
CA TYR A 429 12.08 22.92 5.19
C TYR A 429 13.11 22.47 4.16
N ARG A 430 13.57 23.35 3.29
CA ARG A 430 14.63 23.04 2.31
C ARG A 430 15.93 22.67 3.02
N LEU A 431 16.52 21.53 2.64
CA LEU A 431 17.82 21.11 3.15
C LEU A 431 18.90 22.14 2.77
N THR A 432 19.71 22.54 3.72
CA THR A 432 20.90 23.33 3.43
C THR A 432 21.95 22.45 2.72
N ALA A 433 22.85 23.06 1.94
CA ALA A 433 23.91 22.31 1.25
C ALA A 433 24.80 21.47 2.20
N LYS A 434 24.84 21.82 3.49
CA LYS A 434 25.60 21.11 4.54
C LYS A 434 24.82 19.90 5.06
N GLU A 435 23.51 19.93 5.04
CA GLU A 435 22.62 18.82 5.45
C GLU A 435 22.46 17.79 4.32
N ALA A 436 22.44 18.25 3.05
CA ALA A 436 22.36 17.40 1.88
C ALA A 436 23.66 16.61 1.57
N SER A 437 24.78 16.93 2.26
CA SER A 437 26.08 16.27 2.08
C SER A 437 26.48 15.32 3.22
N ARG A 438 25.59 15.08 4.16
CA ARG A 438 25.75 14.12 5.26
C ARG A 438 24.99 12.83 5.02
#